data_b45f3df09959f04454309221db3d9197
#
_entry.id   b45f3df09959f04454309221db3d9197
#
_cell.length_a   1.000
_cell.length_b   1.000
_cell.length_c   1.000
_cell.angle_alpha   90.00
_cell.angle_beta   90.00
_cell.angle_gamma   90.00
#
_symmetry.space_group_name_H-M   'P 1'
#
loop_
_entity.id
_entity.type
_entity.pdbx_description
1 polymer ?
#
loop_
_entity_poly.entity_id
_entity_poly.type
_entity_poly.pdbx_seq_one_letter_code
_entity_poly.pdbx_strand_id
1 'polypeptide(L)'
;MLGDYKADAFEKTLDLVNTTSKYALTGAIISQDRAAVELATNKLRHAAGNFYINDKPTGAVVRQQPFGGARASGTNDKAGSMINLLRWVSPRTIKETFVSPTDYRYPFLEKNL
;
A
#
# COMPACT_ATOMS: atom_id res chain seq x y z
N MET A 1 -4.55 5.64 -25.57
CA MET A 1 -5.83 6.26 -25.95
C MET A 1 -5.94 7.56 -25.15
N LEU A 2 -5.65 8.69 -25.81
CA LEU A 2 -5.77 10.03 -25.23
C LEU A 2 -7.15 10.54 -25.67
N GLY A 3 -8.09 10.57 -24.77
CA GLY A 3 -9.40 11.16 -25.00
C GLY A 3 -9.61 12.30 -24.01
N ASP A 4 -10.14 13.42 -24.50
CA ASP A 4 -10.64 14.49 -23.63
C ASP A 4 -11.87 13.96 -22.89
N TYR A 5 -11.65 13.52 -21.65
CA TYR A 5 -12.73 13.01 -20.82
C TYR A 5 -13.42 14.17 -20.09
N LYS A 6 -14.71 14.28 -20.25
CA LYS A 6 -15.53 15.15 -19.37
C LYS A 6 -15.45 14.64 -17.94
N ALA A 7 -15.60 15.52 -16.96
CA ALA A 7 -15.42 15.20 -15.53
C ALA A 7 -16.21 13.96 -15.07
N ASP A 8 -17.43 13.80 -15.54
CA ASP A 8 -18.30 12.64 -15.24
C ASP A 8 -17.81 11.33 -15.89
N ALA A 9 -17.03 11.42 -16.97
CA ALA A 9 -16.41 10.25 -17.60
C ALA A 9 -15.12 9.85 -16.90
N PHE A 10 -14.45 10.76 -16.20
CA PHE A 10 -13.19 10.48 -15.51
C PHE A 10 -13.37 9.43 -14.41
N GLU A 11 -14.36 9.59 -13.56
CA GLU A 11 -14.61 8.62 -12.48
C GLU A 11 -14.96 7.22 -13.03
N LYS A 12 -15.80 7.16 -14.07
CA LYS A 12 -16.13 5.90 -14.77
C LYS A 12 -14.87 5.27 -15.41
N THR A 13 -13.96 6.09 -15.92
CA THR A 13 -12.69 5.62 -16.47
C THR A 13 -11.81 5.03 -15.38
N LEU A 14 -11.76 5.65 -14.20
CA LEU A 14 -11.00 5.10 -13.05
C LEU A 14 -11.59 3.76 -12.60
N ASP A 15 -12.91 3.61 -12.55
CA ASP A 15 -13.57 2.35 -12.23
C ASP A 15 -13.24 1.26 -13.27
N LEU A 16 -13.23 1.61 -14.55
CA LEU A 16 -12.83 0.72 -15.63
C LEU A 16 -11.38 0.28 -15.47
N VAL A 17 -10.46 1.21 -15.24
CA VAL A 17 -9.03 0.91 -14.98
C VAL A 17 -8.88 -0.04 -13.80
N ASN A 18 -9.61 0.22 -12.72
CA ASN A 18 -9.54 -0.59 -11.50
C ASN A 18 -10.03 -2.04 -11.69
N THR A 19 -10.94 -2.26 -12.63
CA THR A 19 -11.59 -3.58 -12.83
C THR A 19 -11.09 -4.36 -14.06
N THR A 20 -10.38 -3.72 -14.99
CA THR A 20 -9.99 -4.32 -16.27
C THR A 20 -8.99 -5.46 -16.12
N SER A 21 -8.09 -5.39 -15.14
CA SER A 21 -7.02 -6.37 -14.98
C SER A 21 -6.89 -6.85 -13.54
N LYS A 22 -6.57 -8.14 -13.40
CA LYS A 22 -6.16 -8.71 -12.12
C LYS A 22 -4.72 -8.37 -11.73
N TYR A 23 -3.92 -7.84 -12.65
CA TYR A 23 -2.55 -7.41 -12.40
C TYR A 23 -2.50 -5.95 -11.97
N ALA A 24 -1.57 -5.62 -11.09
CA ALA A 24 -1.43 -4.29 -10.50
C ALA A 24 0.04 -3.98 -10.19
N LEU A 25 0.89 -3.99 -11.23
CA LEU A 25 2.33 -3.75 -11.05
C LEU A 25 2.63 -2.27 -10.90
N THR A 26 2.42 -1.51 -11.96
CA THR A 26 2.67 -0.05 -12.00
C THR A 26 1.46 0.66 -12.58
N GLY A 27 1.26 1.90 -12.16
CA GLY A 27 0.27 2.81 -12.72
C GLY A 27 0.74 4.24 -12.60
N ALA A 28 0.19 5.13 -13.44
CA ALA A 28 0.53 6.53 -13.43
C ALA A 28 -0.68 7.42 -13.72
N ILE A 29 -0.68 8.58 -13.11
CA ILE A 29 -1.60 9.69 -13.39
C ILE A 29 -0.79 10.90 -13.79
N ILE A 30 -1.16 11.50 -14.92
CA ILE A 30 -0.61 12.75 -15.40
C ILE A 30 -1.72 13.80 -15.34
N SER A 31 -1.63 14.72 -14.41
CA SER A 31 -2.62 15.77 -14.23
C SER A 31 -2.07 16.93 -13.39
N GLN A 32 -2.46 18.15 -13.75
CA GLN A 32 -2.23 19.35 -12.94
C GLN A 32 -3.39 19.63 -11.97
N ASP A 33 -4.54 19.01 -12.18
CA ASP A 33 -5.70 19.13 -11.31
C ASP A 33 -5.51 18.27 -10.05
N ARG A 34 -5.36 18.93 -8.90
CA ARG A 34 -5.15 18.25 -7.61
C ARG A 34 -6.36 17.43 -7.16
N ALA A 35 -7.57 17.86 -7.47
CA ALA A 35 -8.77 17.11 -7.14
C ALA A 35 -8.87 15.82 -7.96
N ALA A 36 -8.51 15.87 -9.24
CA ALA A 36 -8.44 14.70 -10.10
C ALA A 36 -7.37 13.71 -9.63
N VAL A 37 -6.20 14.21 -9.21
CA VAL A 37 -5.11 13.37 -8.65
C VAL A 37 -5.56 12.68 -7.36
N GLU A 38 -6.22 13.41 -6.46
CA GLU A 38 -6.73 12.86 -5.20
C GLU A 38 -7.80 11.78 -5.46
N LEU A 39 -8.77 12.05 -6.32
CA LEU A 39 -9.80 11.08 -6.70
C LEU A 39 -9.18 9.82 -7.30
N ALA A 40 -8.24 9.98 -8.25
CA ALA A 40 -7.56 8.85 -8.87
C ALA A 40 -6.74 8.04 -7.85
N THR A 41 -6.02 8.69 -6.96
CA THR A 41 -5.23 8.04 -5.91
C THR A 41 -6.11 7.20 -4.99
N ASN A 42 -7.28 7.70 -4.62
CA ASN A 42 -8.23 6.98 -3.78
C ASN A 42 -8.90 5.81 -4.52
N LYS A 43 -9.38 6.03 -5.73
CA LYS A 43 -10.05 5.00 -6.55
C LYS A 43 -9.11 3.88 -6.96
N LEU A 44 -7.87 4.20 -7.31
CA LEU A 44 -6.87 3.26 -7.82
C LEU A 44 -5.89 2.73 -6.75
N ARG A 45 -6.19 2.94 -5.47
CA ARG A 45 -5.33 2.55 -4.33
C ARG A 45 -4.80 1.11 -4.39
N HIS A 46 -5.56 0.19 -4.98
CA HIS A 46 -5.19 -1.21 -5.13
C HIS A 46 -4.89 -1.62 -6.59
N ALA A 47 -4.87 -0.66 -7.51
CA ALA A 47 -4.67 -0.93 -8.94
C ALA A 47 -3.19 -0.87 -9.37
N ALA A 48 -2.29 -0.48 -8.49
CA ALA A 48 -0.85 -0.48 -8.74
C ALA A 48 -0.06 -0.64 -7.45
N GLY A 49 0.95 -1.48 -7.46
CA GLY A 49 1.93 -1.59 -6.37
C GLY A 49 2.84 -0.37 -6.32
N ASN A 50 3.28 0.11 -7.49
CA ASN A 50 3.96 1.39 -7.64
C ASN A 50 3.08 2.36 -8.42
N PHE A 51 2.69 3.45 -7.78
CA PHE A 51 1.81 4.46 -8.32
C PHE A 51 2.55 5.78 -8.47
N TYR A 52 2.56 6.31 -9.70
CA TYR A 52 3.32 7.50 -10.07
C TYR A 52 2.39 8.66 -10.40
N ILE A 53 2.72 9.85 -9.94
CA ILE A 53 1.98 11.09 -10.22
C ILE A 53 2.92 12.04 -10.93
N ASN A 54 2.58 12.42 -12.17
CA ASN A 54 3.37 13.32 -13.00
C ASN A 54 4.83 12.88 -13.18
N ASP A 55 5.06 11.57 -13.23
CA ASP A 55 6.37 10.96 -13.38
C ASP A 55 6.31 9.83 -14.42
N LYS A 56 7.41 9.14 -14.61
CA LYS A 56 7.47 7.98 -15.52
C LYS A 56 6.48 6.91 -15.06
N PRO A 57 5.70 6.33 -15.97
CA PRO A 57 4.69 5.33 -15.61
C PRO A 57 5.28 3.98 -15.17
N THR A 58 6.58 3.80 -15.28
CA THR A 58 7.33 2.60 -14.90
C THR A 58 8.79 2.97 -14.65
N GLY A 59 9.57 2.05 -14.09
CA GLY A 59 10.99 2.25 -13.89
C GLY A 59 11.32 2.82 -12.51
N ALA A 60 11.10 2.02 -11.47
CA ALA A 60 11.59 2.34 -10.14
C ALA A 60 13.11 2.54 -10.15
N VAL A 61 13.56 3.60 -9.51
CA VAL A 61 14.97 3.93 -9.35
C VAL A 61 15.42 3.49 -7.95
N VAL A 62 16.48 2.69 -7.90
CA VAL A 62 17.06 2.23 -6.63
C VAL A 62 17.37 3.41 -5.72
N ARG A 63 16.97 3.32 -4.45
CA ARG A 63 17.06 4.34 -3.40
C ARG A 63 16.08 5.51 -3.52
N GLN A 64 15.28 5.59 -4.57
CA GLN A 64 14.21 6.59 -4.65
C GLN A 64 12.87 6.03 -4.20
N GLN A 65 12.50 4.86 -4.71
CA GLN A 65 11.29 4.16 -4.28
C GLN A 65 11.50 2.64 -4.30
N PRO A 66 10.91 1.91 -3.35
CA PRO A 66 10.89 0.47 -3.39
C PRO A 66 9.91 -0.01 -4.47
N PHE A 67 10.13 -1.22 -4.97
CA PHE A 67 9.36 -1.78 -6.07
C PHE A 67 8.64 -3.07 -5.67
N GLY A 68 7.36 -3.16 -6.03
CA GLY A 68 6.57 -4.37 -5.82
C GLY A 68 5.18 -4.24 -6.41
N GLY A 69 4.66 -5.34 -6.94
CA GLY A 69 3.34 -5.43 -7.54
C GLY A 69 2.28 -5.88 -6.54
N ALA A 70 1.10 -5.28 -6.63
CA ALA A 70 -0.09 -5.69 -5.90
C ALA A 70 -0.93 -6.70 -6.71
N ARG A 71 -2.01 -7.20 -6.13
CA ARG A 71 -2.92 -8.21 -6.73
C ARG A 71 -2.13 -9.41 -7.28
N ALA A 72 -2.38 -9.80 -8.53
CA ALA A 72 -1.69 -10.90 -9.18
C ALA A 72 -0.28 -10.56 -9.70
N SER A 73 0.20 -9.34 -9.47
CA SER A 73 1.53 -8.91 -9.90
C SER A 73 2.65 -9.21 -8.90
N GLY A 74 2.36 -9.92 -7.81
CA GLY A 74 3.36 -10.36 -6.85
C GLY A 74 2.92 -10.18 -5.40
N THR A 75 3.86 -10.31 -4.49
CA THR A 75 3.61 -10.24 -3.03
C THR A 75 3.67 -8.82 -2.47
N ASN A 76 4.06 -7.87 -3.30
CA ASN A 76 4.22 -6.46 -2.92
C ASN A 76 5.21 -6.22 -1.76
N ASP A 77 6.24 -7.02 -1.68
CA ASP A 77 7.23 -6.96 -0.58
C ASP A 77 8.17 -5.76 -0.64
N LYS A 78 8.01 -4.88 -1.63
CA LYS A 78 8.76 -3.63 -1.75
C LYS A 78 10.28 -3.84 -1.76
N ALA A 79 10.77 -4.53 -2.79
CA ALA A 79 12.20 -4.69 -3.04
C ALA A 79 12.91 -3.33 -3.02
N GLY A 80 14.05 -3.26 -2.36
CA GLY A 80 14.78 -2.02 -2.12
C GLY A 80 14.34 -1.26 -0.87
N SER A 81 13.47 -1.84 -0.03
CA SER A 81 13.11 -1.29 1.27
C SER A 81 13.38 -2.28 2.40
N MET A 82 13.42 -1.78 3.62
CA MET A 82 13.53 -2.59 4.84
C MET A 82 12.36 -3.58 4.99
N ILE A 83 11.18 -3.23 4.48
CA ILE A 83 9.98 -4.08 4.53
C ILE A 83 10.23 -5.42 3.84
N ASN A 84 11.00 -5.43 2.74
CA ASN A 84 11.34 -6.66 2.04
C ASN A 84 12.09 -7.65 2.94
N LEU A 85 12.90 -7.17 3.87
CA LEU A 85 13.69 -8.01 4.77
C LEU A 85 12.82 -8.83 5.73
N LEU A 86 11.60 -8.37 6.04
CA LEU A 86 10.67 -9.10 6.90
C LEU A 86 10.28 -10.47 6.32
N ARG A 87 10.39 -10.66 5.00
CA ARG A 87 10.17 -11.94 4.33
C ARG A 87 11.22 -13.00 4.70
N TRP A 88 12.39 -12.56 5.09
CA TRP A 88 13.57 -13.42 5.30
C TRP A 88 13.86 -13.68 6.77
N VAL A 89 13.07 -13.12 7.67
CA VAL A 89 13.25 -13.24 9.11
C VAL A 89 12.01 -13.83 9.78
N SER A 90 12.23 -14.50 10.90
CA SER A 90 11.16 -14.98 11.77
C SER A 90 11.27 -14.26 13.10
N PRO A 91 10.45 -13.22 13.33
CA PRO A 91 10.50 -12.47 14.58
C PRO A 91 10.20 -13.35 15.79
N ARG A 92 10.97 -13.18 16.85
CA ARG A 92 10.78 -13.88 18.13
C ARG A 92 10.68 -12.87 19.25
N THR A 93 9.65 -13.00 20.05
CA THR A 93 9.49 -12.20 21.27
C THR A 93 9.85 -13.07 22.48
N ILE A 94 10.70 -12.55 23.37
CA ILE A 94 11.04 -13.16 24.63
C ILE A 94 10.60 -12.21 25.73
N LYS A 95 9.83 -12.75 26.68
CA LYS A 95 9.47 -12.06 27.92
C LYS A 95 9.97 -12.93 29.07
N GLU A 96 10.81 -12.37 29.91
CA GLU A 96 11.29 -13.02 31.13
C GLU A 96 10.78 -12.25 32.35
N THR A 97 10.28 -12.97 33.33
CA THR A 97 9.82 -12.41 34.62
C THR A 97 10.65 -12.99 35.73
N PHE A 98 11.44 -12.16 36.39
CA PHE A 98 12.35 -12.61 37.45
C PHE A 98 11.61 -12.97 38.74
N VAL A 99 10.48 -12.32 38.99
CA VAL A 99 9.60 -12.66 40.10
C VAL A 99 8.27 -13.15 39.52
N SER A 100 8.00 -14.43 39.67
CA SER A 100 6.76 -15.02 39.12
C SER A 100 5.54 -14.39 39.74
N PRO A 101 4.50 -14.01 38.98
CA PRO A 101 3.26 -13.49 39.53
C PRO A 101 2.55 -14.57 40.35
N THR A 102 1.99 -14.17 41.48
CA THR A 102 1.20 -15.03 42.35
C THR A 102 -0.29 -14.83 42.17
N ASP A 103 -0.70 -13.79 41.48
CA ASP A 103 -2.08 -13.49 41.16
C ASP A 103 -2.31 -13.62 39.66
N TYR A 104 -3.34 -14.36 39.26
CA TYR A 104 -3.70 -14.58 37.85
C TYR A 104 -4.47 -13.41 37.24
N ARG A 105 -4.95 -12.48 38.08
CA ARG A 105 -5.73 -11.34 37.61
C ARG A 105 -4.84 -10.29 36.95
N TYR A 106 -5.36 -9.65 35.94
CA TYR A 106 -4.74 -8.44 35.42
C TYR A 106 -5.08 -7.22 36.28
N PRO A 107 -4.17 -6.23 36.40
CA PRO A 107 -4.41 -5.04 37.24
C PRO A 107 -5.71 -4.30 36.92
N PHE A 108 -6.18 -4.31 35.68
CA PHE A 108 -7.44 -3.65 35.31
C PHE A 108 -8.68 -4.40 35.79
N LEU A 109 -8.55 -5.63 36.28
CA LEU A 109 -9.65 -6.39 36.89
C LEU A 109 -9.77 -6.13 38.40
N GLU A 110 -8.80 -5.48 39.01
CA GLU A 110 -8.89 -5.05 40.38
C GLU A 110 -9.90 -3.91 40.46
N LYS A 111 -11.00 -4.15 41.21
CA LYS A 111 -11.93 -3.08 41.51
C LYS A 111 -11.17 -2.06 42.36
N ASN A 112 -11.14 -0.83 41.91
CA ASN A 112 -10.63 0.28 42.70
C ASN A 112 -11.37 0.27 44.04
N LEU A 113 -10.63 -0.02 45.08
CA LEU A 113 -11.09 0.14 46.45
C LEU A 113 -11.12 1.63 46.79
#